data_a2102fffcf4e5ccd1de65f9fa46d27fe
#
_entry.id   a2102fffcf4e5ccd1de65f9fa46d27fe
#
_cell.length_a   1.000
_cell.length_b   1.000
_cell.length_c   1.000
_cell.angle_alpha   90.00
_cell.angle_beta   90.00
_cell.angle_gamma   90.00
#
_symmetry.space_group_name_H-M   'P 1'
#
loop_
_entity.id
_entity.type
_entity.pdbx_description
1 polymer ?
#
loop_
_entity_poly.entity_id
_entity_poly.type
_entity_poly.pdbx_seq_one_letter_code
_entity_poly.pdbx_strand_id
1 'polypeptide(L)'
;MIGSRAWMNTSNGKLSFKEKIQLIKQVLIPVTLNYGKTFLKAHHDSTSFTLDNFQIPDTAIVKEAMNELEQTASQAIINHSWRSYFWAVAIAHTKQWQFDQESLVISCLMHDLGLVNHLDQYACQCFSFESALRAETLCSKHHYPKDKMDNISNAICLHMNGSLDESDHSLSKEVLLLQKATSCDVIGTDLSLFSNSFKNKILSQYPRVHFNSEMRKLISIEAKRNPQSRTALMHTLGLSSMIQMNIFKD
;
A
#
# COMPACT_ATOMS: atom_id res chain seq x y z
N MET A 1 9.83 -15.06 -1.42
CA MET A 1 8.81 -14.55 -0.44
C MET A 1 7.43 -14.58 -1.10
N ILE A 2 6.41 -15.08 -0.40
CA ILE A 2 5.02 -15.08 -0.90
C ILE A 2 4.58 -13.62 -1.13
N GLY A 3 4.00 -13.35 -2.27
CA GLY A 3 3.57 -12.01 -2.66
C GLY A 3 4.63 -11.14 -3.32
N SER A 4 5.89 -11.56 -3.39
CA SER A 4 6.91 -10.83 -4.16
C SER A 4 6.63 -10.89 -5.66
N ARG A 5 7.22 -9.97 -6.42
CA ARG A 5 7.10 -9.97 -7.88
C ARG A 5 7.56 -11.29 -8.52
N ALA A 6 8.62 -11.90 -8.00
CA ALA A 6 9.09 -13.20 -8.46
C ALA A 6 8.08 -14.32 -8.15
N TRP A 7 7.45 -14.31 -6.98
CA TRP A 7 6.39 -15.26 -6.63
C TRP A 7 5.16 -15.11 -7.53
N MET A 8 4.80 -13.86 -7.88
CA MET A 8 3.68 -13.61 -8.81
C MET A 8 3.91 -14.25 -10.18
N ASN A 9 5.14 -14.23 -10.70
CA ASN A 9 5.47 -14.86 -11.98
C ASN A 9 5.21 -16.37 -11.99
N THR A 10 5.39 -17.05 -10.87
CA THR A 10 5.23 -18.50 -10.77
C THR A 10 3.82 -18.93 -10.36
N SER A 11 3.16 -18.14 -9.55
CA SER A 11 1.84 -18.46 -8.97
C SER A 11 0.67 -17.78 -9.67
N ASN A 12 0.93 -16.78 -10.50
CA ASN A 12 -0.06 -15.85 -11.04
C ASN A 12 -0.95 -15.20 -9.96
N GLY A 13 -0.44 -15.05 -8.74
CA GLY A 13 -1.15 -14.49 -7.59
C GLY A 13 -2.02 -15.48 -6.82
N LYS A 14 -2.03 -16.77 -7.19
CA LYS A 14 -2.79 -17.82 -6.49
C LYS A 14 -2.00 -18.39 -5.32
N LEU A 15 -2.66 -18.46 -4.16
CA LEU A 15 -2.12 -19.13 -2.96
C LEU A 15 -2.42 -20.62 -2.98
N SER A 16 -1.41 -21.44 -2.79
CA SER A 16 -1.57 -22.83 -2.39
C SER A 16 -2.08 -22.95 -0.93
N PHE A 17 -2.59 -24.10 -0.55
CA PHE A 17 -3.05 -24.34 0.83
C PHE A 17 -1.93 -24.12 1.87
N LYS A 18 -0.73 -24.58 1.59
CA LYS A 18 0.45 -24.41 2.46
C LYS A 18 0.80 -22.92 2.65
N GLU A 19 0.77 -22.14 1.57
CA GLU A 19 1.02 -20.71 1.61
C GLU A 19 -0.06 -19.94 2.37
N LYS A 20 -1.33 -20.35 2.26
CA LYS A 20 -2.41 -19.78 3.10
C LYS A 20 -2.11 -19.95 4.58
N ILE A 21 -1.74 -21.15 5.03
CA ILE A 21 -1.36 -21.40 6.43
C ILE A 21 -0.16 -20.57 6.85
N GLN A 22 0.85 -20.47 5.99
CA GLN A 22 2.04 -19.65 6.26
C GLN A 22 1.67 -18.17 6.43
N LEU A 23 0.89 -17.61 5.52
CA LEU A 23 0.45 -16.21 5.60
C LEU A 23 -0.43 -15.94 6.81
N ILE A 24 -1.33 -16.86 7.19
CA ILE A 24 -2.12 -16.72 8.42
C ILE A 24 -1.20 -16.51 9.63
N LYS A 25 -0.15 -17.32 9.75
CA LYS A 25 0.82 -17.17 10.85
C LYS A 25 1.61 -15.86 10.76
N GLN A 26 2.05 -15.46 9.56
CA GLN A 26 2.85 -14.26 9.34
C GLN A 26 2.04 -12.96 9.47
N VAL A 27 0.75 -12.99 9.20
CA VAL A 27 -0.12 -11.81 9.20
C VAL A 27 -0.89 -11.68 10.51
N LEU A 28 -1.58 -12.73 10.96
CA LEU A 28 -2.46 -12.63 12.13
C LEU A 28 -1.70 -12.27 13.40
N ILE A 29 -0.55 -12.90 13.66
CA ILE A 29 0.20 -12.66 14.89
C ILE A 29 0.76 -11.22 14.94
N PRO A 30 1.52 -10.73 13.92
CA PRO A 30 2.05 -9.38 13.95
C PRO A 30 0.98 -8.29 13.89
N VAL A 31 -0.06 -8.47 13.07
CA VAL A 31 -1.15 -7.48 12.94
C VAL A 31 -1.94 -7.39 14.23
N THR A 32 -2.28 -8.52 14.87
CA THR A 32 -3.00 -8.52 16.15
C THR A 32 -2.17 -7.85 17.25
N LEU A 33 -0.88 -8.15 17.31
CA LEU A 33 0.05 -7.53 18.26
C LEU A 33 0.21 -6.03 18.03
N ASN A 34 0.36 -5.60 16.77
CA ASN A 34 0.50 -4.18 16.42
C ASN A 34 -0.81 -3.42 16.63
N TYR A 35 -1.94 -4.02 16.31
CA TYR A 35 -3.25 -3.43 16.57
C TYR A 35 -3.47 -3.22 18.07
N GLY A 36 -3.13 -4.23 18.91
CA GLY A 36 -3.15 -4.09 20.36
C GLY A 36 -2.23 -2.99 20.90
N LYS A 37 -1.04 -2.84 20.32
CA LYS A 37 -0.10 -1.77 20.69
C LYS A 37 -0.60 -0.37 20.35
N THR A 38 -1.39 -0.21 19.29
CA THR A 38 -1.97 1.08 18.90
C THR A 38 -2.93 1.62 19.97
N PHE A 39 -3.64 0.74 20.69
CA PHE A 39 -4.53 1.12 21.79
C PHE A 39 -3.78 1.36 23.13
N LEU A 40 -2.56 0.82 23.28
CA LEU A 40 -1.81 0.87 24.55
C LEU A 40 -0.73 1.95 24.58
N LYS A 41 -0.32 2.50 23.44
CA LYS A 41 0.71 3.56 23.41
C LYS A 41 0.09 4.91 23.68
N ALA A 42 0.47 5.49 24.85
CA ALA A 42 0.31 6.92 25.13
C ALA A 42 1.03 7.74 24.03
N HIS A 43 0.44 8.85 23.63
CA HIS A 43 1.04 9.81 22.70
C HIS A 43 2.40 10.26 23.23
N HIS A 44 3.46 9.84 22.53
CA HIS A 44 4.70 10.57 22.60
C HIS A 44 4.61 11.75 21.63
N ASP A 45 5.02 12.93 22.10
CA ASP A 45 5.21 14.09 21.24
C ASP A 45 6.18 13.70 20.12
N SER A 46 5.61 13.39 18.97
CA SER A 46 6.37 13.09 17.78
C SER A 46 6.94 14.38 17.22
N THR A 47 8.19 14.33 16.76
CA THR A 47 8.90 15.39 16.05
C THR A 47 7.97 16.19 15.15
N SER A 48 8.09 17.51 15.17
CA SER A 48 7.34 18.44 14.33
C SER A 48 7.73 18.24 12.86
N PHE A 49 6.98 17.37 12.21
CA PHE A 49 7.14 17.07 10.80
C PHE A 49 6.16 17.95 10.01
N THR A 50 6.64 18.70 9.03
CA THR A 50 5.80 19.55 8.20
C THR A 50 5.78 19.03 6.75
N LEU A 51 4.60 19.01 6.14
CA LEU A 51 4.43 18.62 4.73
C LEU A 51 5.15 19.56 3.76
N ASP A 52 5.42 20.78 4.19
CA ASP A 52 6.01 21.83 3.35
C ASP A 52 7.45 21.53 2.91
N ASN A 53 8.10 20.55 3.53
CA ASN A 53 9.46 20.09 3.19
C ASN A 53 9.48 19.01 2.11
N PHE A 54 8.33 18.57 1.57
CA PHE A 54 8.25 17.50 0.58
C PHE A 54 7.95 18.05 -0.81
N GLN A 55 8.93 17.95 -1.67
CA GLN A 55 8.76 18.19 -3.10
C GLN A 55 8.40 16.86 -3.76
N ILE A 56 7.22 16.83 -4.39
CA ILE A 56 6.87 15.70 -5.27
C ILE A 56 7.74 15.84 -6.53
N PRO A 57 8.42 14.78 -6.98
CA PRO A 57 9.23 14.86 -8.21
C PRO A 57 8.37 15.29 -9.40
N ASP A 58 8.78 16.37 -10.07
CA ASP A 58 8.09 16.94 -11.24
C ASP A 58 8.62 16.32 -12.54
N THR A 59 8.50 15.00 -12.67
CA THR A 59 8.99 14.26 -13.83
C THR A 59 7.84 13.78 -14.72
N ALA A 60 8.14 13.48 -15.98
CA ALA A 60 7.13 13.02 -16.94
C ALA A 60 6.46 11.72 -16.50
N ILE A 61 7.21 10.78 -15.91
CA ILE A 61 6.68 9.50 -15.45
C ILE A 61 5.74 9.69 -14.24
N VAL A 62 6.08 10.57 -13.30
CA VAL A 62 5.21 10.86 -12.14
C VAL A 62 3.91 11.55 -12.60
N LYS A 63 4.00 12.50 -13.54
CA LYS A 63 2.81 13.15 -14.13
C LYS A 63 1.89 12.13 -14.83
N GLU A 64 2.46 11.16 -15.54
CA GLU A 64 1.67 10.12 -16.19
C GLU A 64 1.04 9.16 -15.18
N ALA A 65 1.77 8.77 -14.11
CA ALA A 65 1.21 7.99 -13.01
C ALA A 65 0.03 8.70 -12.32
N MET A 66 0.13 10.02 -12.11
CA MET A 66 -0.97 10.84 -11.59
C MET A 66 -2.17 10.82 -12.53
N ASN A 67 -1.95 11.05 -13.82
CA ASN A 67 -3.01 11.05 -14.83
C ASN A 67 -3.71 9.68 -14.90
N GLU A 68 -2.96 8.57 -14.85
CA GLU A 68 -3.53 7.23 -14.86
C GLU A 68 -4.40 6.97 -13.62
N LEU A 69 -3.94 7.41 -12.45
CA LEU A 69 -4.72 7.32 -11.21
C LEU A 69 -6.01 8.14 -11.30
N GLU A 70 -5.93 9.40 -11.74
CA GLU A 70 -7.07 10.33 -11.85
C GLU A 70 -8.13 9.87 -12.86
N GLN A 71 -7.70 9.25 -13.95
CA GLN A 71 -8.62 8.70 -14.96
C GLN A 71 -9.29 7.39 -14.57
N THR A 72 -8.69 6.67 -13.62
CA THR A 72 -9.07 5.29 -13.30
C THR A 72 -9.82 5.20 -11.97
N ALA A 73 -9.44 6.00 -10.98
CA ALA A 73 -9.88 5.86 -9.60
C ALA A 73 -10.91 6.92 -9.18
N SER A 74 -11.68 6.59 -8.16
CA SER A 74 -12.52 7.55 -7.46
C SER A 74 -11.69 8.52 -6.61
N GLN A 75 -12.29 9.63 -6.22
CA GLN A 75 -11.62 10.60 -5.35
C GLN A 75 -11.16 9.99 -4.01
N ALA A 76 -11.89 9.01 -3.48
CA ALA A 76 -11.52 8.31 -2.25
C ALA A 76 -10.20 7.55 -2.41
N ILE A 77 -10.01 6.86 -3.54
CA ILE A 77 -8.79 6.09 -3.84
C ILE A 77 -7.65 7.02 -4.27
N ILE A 78 -7.92 8.07 -5.05
CA ILE A 78 -6.92 9.11 -5.37
C ILE A 78 -6.33 9.68 -4.07
N ASN A 79 -7.20 10.09 -3.15
CA ASN A 79 -6.78 10.63 -1.86
C ASN A 79 -6.05 9.58 -1.00
N HIS A 80 -6.46 8.31 -1.05
CA HIS A 80 -5.75 7.22 -0.39
C HIS A 80 -4.32 7.05 -0.90
N SER A 81 -4.13 7.07 -2.21
CA SER A 81 -2.82 6.96 -2.83
C SER A 81 -1.88 8.10 -2.39
N TRP A 82 -2.38 9.33 -2.36
CA TRP A 82 -1.64 10.48 -1.84
C TRP A 82 -1.39 10.40 -0.34
N ARG A 83 -2.37 10.04 0.48
CA ARG A 83 -2.16 9.84 1.92
C ARG A 83 -1.11 8.77 2.16
N SER A 84 -1.15 7.66 1.40
CA SER A 84 -0.13 6.60 1.50
C SER A 84 1.28 7.13 1.23
N TYR A 85 1.45 8.00 0.23
CA TYR A 85 2.74 8.64 -0.02
C TYR A 85 3.21 9.49 1.18
N PHE A 86 2.35 10.35 1.71
CA PHE A 86 2.73 11.22 2.83
C PHE A 86 2.96 10.43 4.14
N TRP A 87 2.19 9.38 4.41
CA TRP A 87 2.49 8.46 5.51
C TRP A 87 3.84 7.77 5.32
N ALA A 88 4.15 7.30 4.12
CA ALA A 88 5.42 6.65 3.82
C ALA A 88 6.61 7.57 4.08
N VAL A 89 6.55 8.80 3.59
CA VAL A 89 7.60 9.79 3.78
C VAL A 89 7.77 10.15 5.26
N ALA A 90 6.68 10.30 6.00
CA ALA A 90 6.71 10.58 7.43
C ALA A 90 7.31 9.39 8.24
N ILE A 91 6.99 8.14 7.85
CA ILE A 91 7.61 6.94 8.42
C ILE A 91 9.11 6.93 8.13
N ALA A 92 9.51 7.20 6.89
CA ALA A 92 10.92 7.25 6.49
C ALA A 92 11.70 8.28 7.32
N HIS A 93 11.15 9.48 7.50
CA HIS A 93 11.75 10.53 8.33
C HIS A 93 11.90 10.06 9.78
N THR A 94 10.85 9.52 10.38
CA THR A 94 10.87 9.04 11.78
C THR A 94 11.89 7.91 11.98
N LYS A 95 12.07 7.05 10.98
CA LYS A 95 13.01 5.91 11.01
C LYS A 95 14.39 6.25 10.46
N GLN A 96 14.61 7.47 9.97
CA GLN A 96 15.85 7.90 9.31
C GLN A 96 16.22 6.99 8.12
N TRP A 97 15.22 6.52 7.37
CA TRP A 97 15.41 5.69 6.20
C TRP A 97 15.62 6.54 4.95
N GLN A 98 16.67 6.21 4.20
CA GLN A 98 16.88 6.76 2.87
C GLN A 98 16.10 5.93 1.85
N PHE A 99 15.50 6.59 0.86
CA PHE A 99 14.67 5.97 -0.18
C PHE A 99 14.72 6.78 -1.47
N ASP A 100 14.39 6.14 -2.59
CA ASP A 100 14.20 6.83 -3.87
C ASP A 100 12.80 7.44 -3.93
N GLN A 101 12.75 8.76 -3.91
CA GLN A 101 11.48 9.50 -3.82
C GLN A 101 10.58 9.28 -5.03
N GLU A 102 11.15 9.22 -6.23
CA GLU A 102 10.40 9.01 -7.46
C GLU A 102 9.82 7.59 -7.51
N SER A 103 10.60 6.57 -7.20
CA SER A 103 10.11 5.19 -7.11
C SER A 103 9.01 5.04 -6.06
N LEU A 104 9.14 5.70 -4.91
CA LEU A 104 8.13 5.64 -3.86
C LEU A 104 6.81 6.28 -4.28
N VAL A 105 6.84 7.48 -4.87
CA VAL A 105 5.60 8.17 -5.30
C VAL A 105 4.90 7.37 -6.40
N ILE A 106 5.63 6.85 -7.40
CA ILE A 106 5.05 6.00 -8.45
C ILE A 106 4.39 4.76 -7.82
N SER A 107 5.09 4.09 -6.89
CA SER A 107 4.54 2.93 -6.20
C SER A 107 3.24 3.26 -5.45
N CYS A 108 3.20 4.41 -4.74
CA CYS A 108 2.01 4.86 -4.02
C CYS A 108 0.84 5.22 -4.94
N LEU A 109 1.10 5.84 -6.10
CA LEU A 109 0.03 6.23 -7.03
C LEU A 109 -0.56 5.03 -7.76
N MET A 110 0.23 3.98 -8.01
CA MET A 110 -0.18 2.88 -8.86
C MET A 110 -0.60 1.60 -8.12
N HIS A 111 -0.38 1.49 -6.79
CA HIS A 111 -0.50 0.21 -6.08
C HIS A 111 -1.90 -0.43 -6.12
N ASP A 112 -2.96 0.36 -6.21
CA ASP A 112 -4.36 -0.10 -6.17
C ASP A 112 -5.08 -0.04 -7.52
N LEU A 113 -4.40 0.30 -8.63
CA LEU A 113 -5.05 0.46 -9.93
C LEU A 113 -5.75 -0.83 -10.41
N GLY A 114 -5.17 -2.00 -10.18
CA GLY A 114 -5.80 -3.28 -10.50
C GLY A 114 -6.98 -3.65 -9.59
N LEU A 115 -7.08 -3.03 -8.40
CA LEU A 115 -8.22 -3.19 -7.52
C LEU A 115 -9.43 -2.38 -8.00
N VAL A 116 -9.18 -1.17 -8.51
CA VAL A 116 -10.21 -0.21 -8.92
C VAL A 116 -10.76 -0.55 -10.30
N ASN A 117 -9.88 -0.83 -11.25
CA ASN A 117 -10.22 -1.10 -12.64
C ASN A 117 -9.42 -2.29 -13.16
N HIS A 118 -10.03 -3.47 -13.05
CA HIS A 118 -9.44 -4.70 -13.57
C HIS A 118 -9.41 -4.71 -15.11
N LEU A 119 -8.27 -5.08 -15.66
CA LEU A 119 -8.07 -5.19 -17.10
C LEU A 119 -7.78 -6.66 -17.47
N ASP A 120 -8.70 -7.29 -18.20
CA ASP A 120 -8.62 -8.71 -18.56
C ASP A 120 -7.35 -9.09 -19.33
N GLN A 121 -6.73 -8.13 -20.01
CA GLN A 121 -5.48 -8.34 -20.76
C GLN A 121 -4.30 -8.85 -19.90
N TYR A 122 -4.30 -8.57 -18.59
CA TYR A 122 -3.25 -9.04 -17.70
C TYR A 122 -3.48 -10.47 -17.19
N ALA A 123 -4.71 -10.99 -17.27
CA ALA A 123 -5.10 -12.33 -16.83
C ALA A 123 -4.60 -12.70 -15.42
N CYS A 124 -4.45 -11.71 -14.53
CA CYS A 124 -3.92 -11.88 -13.18
C CYS A 124 -4.98 -12.40 -12.22
N GLN A 125 -4.52 -13.16 -11.22
CA GLN A 125 -5.37 -13.67 -10.11
C GLN A 125 -5.12 -12.91 -8.80
N CYS A 126 -4.65 -11.67 -8.90
CA CYS A 126 -4.39 -10.79 -7.76
C CYS A 126 -4.26 -9.35 -8.26
N PHE A 127 -5.04 -8.42 -7.72
CA PHE A 127 -5.01 -7.03 -8.14
C PHE A 127 -3.64 -6.35 -8.00
N SER A 128 -2.89 -6.67 -6.93
CA SER A 128 -1.56 -6.08 -6.73
C SER A 128 -0.53 -6.56 -7.76
N PHE A 129 -0.74 -7.74 -8.34
CA PHE A 129 0.06 -8.20 -9.49
C PHE A 129 -0.29 -7.39 -10.74
N GLU A 130 -1.57 -7.20 -11.03
CA GLU A 130 -2.02 -6.36 -12.15
C GLU A 130 -1.50 -4.92 -11.99
N SER A 131 -1.64 -4.32 -10.81
CA SER A 131 -1.11 -2.99 -10.52
C SER A 131 0.40 -2.90 -10.79
N ALA A 132 1.17 -3.93 -10.41
CA ALA A 132 2.61 -4.00 -10.67
C ALA A 132 2.92 -4.08 -12.17
N LEU A 133 2.18 -4.88 -12.94
CA LEU A 133 2.36 -4.97 -14.40
C LEU A 133 2.03 -3.65 -15.11
N ARG A 134 1.02 -2.91 -14.64
CA ARG A 134 0.71 -1.56 -15.12
C ARG A 134 1.86 -0.60 -14.84
N ALA A 135 2.42 -0.64 -13.64
CA ALA A 135 3.59 0.18 -13.29
C ALA A 135 4.82 -0.20 -14.14
N GLU A 136 5.06 -1.48 -14.42
CA GLU A 136 6.12 -1.91 -15.34
C GLU A 136 5.90 -1.39 -16.76
N THR A 137 4.66 -1.37 -17.23
CA THR A 137 4.31 -0.80 -18.56
C THR A 137 4.61 0.69 -18.61
N LEU A 138 4.22 1.44 -17.57
CA LEU A 138 4.54 2.86 -17.44
C LEU A 138 6.06 3.10 -17.40
N CYS A 139 6.78 2.37 -16.57
CA CYS A 139 8.24 2.47 -16.45
C CYS A 139 8.93 2.18 -17.80
N SER A 140 8.49 1.14 -18.51
CA SER A 140 9.04 0.77 -19.82
C SER A 140 8.81 1.86 -20.86
N LYS A 141 7.63 2.49 -20.89
CA LYS A 141 7.30 3.61 -21.78
C LYS A 141 8.23 4.82 -21.56
N HIS A 142 8.62 5.06 -20.32
CA HIS A 142 9.53 6.15 -19.95
C HIS A 142 11.01 5.75 -19.92
N HIS A 143 11.36 4.56 -20.42
CA HIS A 143 12.74 4.04 -20.36
C HIS A 143 13.35 4.12 -18.95
N TYR A 144 12.52 3.87 -17.94
CA TYR A 144 12.93 3.97 -16.53
C TYR A 144 13.96 2.90 -16.19
N PRO A 145 14.95 3.18 -15.32
CA PRO A 145 15.98 2.20 -14.96
C PRO A 145 15.39 0.87 -14.47
N LYS A 146 15.91 -0.24 -14.98
CA LYS A 146 15.34 -1.57 -14.74
C LYS A 146 15.31 -1.95 -13.26
N ASP A 147 16.35 -1.66 -12.53
CA ASP A 147 16.46 -1.91 -11.10
C ASP A 147 15.39 -1.13 -10.30
N LYS A 148 15.14 0.12 -10.66
CA LYS A 148 14.07 0.93 -10.07
C LYS A 148 12.67 0.42 -10.46
N MET A 149 12.47 0.03 -11.72
CA MET A 149 11.22 -0.59 -12.16
C MET A 149 10.93 -1.89 -11.39
N ASP A 150 11.94 -2.75 -11.25
CA ASP A 150 11.82 -4.00 -10.50
C ASP A 150 11.50 -3.73 -9.01
N ASN A 151 12.07 -2.68 -8.44
CA ASN A 151 11.79 -2.25 -7.07
C ASN A 151 10.34 -1.74 -6.90
N ILE A 152 9.87 -0.87 -7.80
CA ILE A 152 8.47 -0.37 -7.83
C ILE A 152 7.51 -1.55 -7.92
N SER A 153 7.74 -2.45 -8.87
CA SER A 153 6.91 -3.62 -9.10
C SER A 153 6.85 -4.54 -7.87
N ASN A 154 8.00 -4.77 -7.22
CA ASN A 154 8.08 -5.57 -6.01
C ASN A 154 7.40 -4.89 -4.81
N ALA A 155 7.54 -3.58 -4.67
CA ALA A 155 6.85 -2.81 -3.63
C ALA A 155 5.33 -2.93 -3.79
N ILE A 156 4.80 -2.73 -5.00
CA ILE A 156 3.38 -2.88 -5.31
C ILE A 156 2.91 -4.32 -5.04
N CYS A 157 3.68 -5.34 -5.46
CA CYS A 157 3.31 -6.73 -5.19
C CYS A 157 3.24 -7.04 -3.69
N LEU A 158 4.16 -6.50 -2.88
CA LEU A 158 4.30 -6.84 -1.46
C LEU A 158 3.42 -6.01 -0.51
N HIS A 159 2.84 -4.88 -0.95
CA HIS A 159 2.11 -3.98 -0.05
C HIS A 159 0.96 -4.67 0.72
N MET A 160 0.36 -5.72 0.13
CA MET A 160 -0.70 -6.51 0.77
C MET A 160 -0.19 -7.56 1.78
N ASN A 161 1.10 -7.64 2.03
CA ASN A 161 1.64 -8.56 3.03
C ASN A 161 1.55 -7.95 4.43
N GLY A 162 0.46 -7.95 5.08
CA GLY A 162 0.11 -7.36 6.38
C GLY A 162 1.27 -6.94 7.34
N SER A 163 2.42 -7.61 7.28
CA SER A 163 3.67 -7.24 7.94
C SER A 163 4.87 -7.76 7.13
N LEU A 164 5.89 -6.93 6.99
CA LEU A 164 7.19 -7.29 6.43
C LEU A 164 8.27 -7.12 7.51
N ASP A 165 9.29 -7.98 7.47
CA ASP A 165 10.40 -7.90 8.41
C ASP A 165 11.35 -6.75 8.02
N GLU A 166 11.44 -5.74 8.88
CA GLU A 166 12.31 -4.57 8.66
C GLU A 166 13.81 -4.93 8.70
N SER A 167 14.18 -6.08 9.29
CA SER A 167 15.54 -6.58 9.34
C SER A 167 15.93 -7.39 8.09
N ASP A 168 14.99 -7.69 7.20
CA ASP A 168 15.28 -8.36 5.93
C ASP A 168 15.97 -7.37 4.96
N HIS A 169 17.29 -7.47 4.88
CA HIS A 169 18.12 -6.64 4.00
C HIS A 169 17.87 -6.86 2.50
N SER A 170 17.12 -7.89 2.11
CA SER A 170 16.70 -8.09 0.72
C SER A 170 15.54 -7.20 0.30
N LEU A 171 14.86 -6.55 1.26
CA LEU A 171 13.77 -5.62 1.02
C LEU A 171 14.30 -4.18 0.97
N SER A 172 13.96 -3.47 -0.09
CA SER A 172 14.23 -2.03 -0.18
C SER A 172 13.39 -1.24 0.81
N LYS A 173 13.77 0.01 1.05
CA LYS A 173 12.99 0.88 1.92
C LYS A 173 11.64 1.26 1.30
N GLU A 174 11.57 1.40 -0.02
CA GLU A 174 10.31 1.67 -0.74
C GLU A 174 9.28 0.54 -0.53
N VAL A 175 9.72 -0.72 -0.56
CA VAL A 175 8.88 -1.90 -0.26
C VAL A 175 8.30 -1.82 1.16
N LEU A 176 9.15 -1.58 2.15
CA LEU A 176 8.74 -1.47 3.55
C LEU A 176 7.84 -0.24 3.78
N LEU A 177 8.17 0.87 3.14
CA LEU A 177 7.44 2.13 3.27
C LEU A 177 6.03 2.03 2.68
N LEU A 178 5.88 1.49 1.47
CA LEU A 178 4.56 1.32 0.86
C LEU A 178 3.68 0.40 1.71
N GLN A 179 4.19 -0.76 2.15
CA GLN A 179 3.43 -1.68 2.98
C GLN A 179 2.96 -1.04 4.30
N LYS A 180 3.85 -0.30 4.99
CA LYS A 180 3.51 0.38 6.24
C LYS A 180 2.52 1.51 6.04
N ALA A 181 2.73 2.32 5.03
CA ALA A 181 1.90 3.48 4.74
C ALA A 181 0.47 3.12 4.33
N THR A 182 0.32 2.09 3.50
CA THR A 182 -1.01 1.57 3.13
C THR A 182 -1.73 0.97 4.34
N SER A 183 -1.02 0.20 5.17
CA SER A 183 -1.59 -0.33 6.43
C SER A 183 -1.95 0.79 7.42
N CYS A 184 -1.15 1.85 7.49
CA CYS A 184 -1.43 3.04 8.29
C CYS A 184 -2.75 3.70 7.85
N ASP A 185 -2.95 3.92 6.56
CA ASP A 185 -4.16 4.55 6.03
C ASP A 185 -5.39 3.65 6.08
N VAL A 186 -5.24 2.35 5.76
CA VAL A 186 -6.36 1.40 5.61
C VAL A 186 -6.88 0.91 6.96
N ILE A 187 -5.99 0.53 7.88
CA ILE A 187 -6.36 -0.10 9.15
C ILE A 187 -5.83 0.64 10.39
N GLY A 188 -5.13 1.76 10.22
CA GLY A 188 -4.69 2.62 11.33
C GLY A 188 -3.45 2.12 12.09
N THR A 189 -2.60 1.28 11.50
CA THR A 189 -1.33 0.88 12.12
C THR A 189 -0.35 2.06 12.16
N ASP A 190 0.58 2.02 13.11
CA ASP A 190 1.67 3.00 13.24
C ASP A 190 1.25 4.48 13.42
N LEU A 191 -0.05 4.79 13.54
CA LEU A 191 -0.57 6.17 13.71
C LEU A 191 -0.07 6.86 14.99
N SER A 192 0.40 6.09 15.97
CA SER A 192 1.04 6.62 17.18
C SER A 192 2.40 7.30 16.91
N LEU A 193 3.00 7.08 15.73
CA LEU A 193 4.22 7.75 15.29
C LEU A 193 4.00 9.24 14.96
N PHE A 194 2.76 9.68 14.75
CA PHE A 194 2.44 11.00 14.23
C PHE A 194 1.64 11.83 15.20
N SER A 195 1.94 13.12 15.24
CA SER A 195 1.16 14.09 15.98
C SER A 195 -0.26 14.24 15.42
N ASN A 196 -1.22 14.64 16.26
CA ASN A 196 -2.58 14.91 15.80
C ASN A 196 -2.62 16.05 14.76
N SER A 197 -1.76 17.06 14.93
CA SER A 197 -1.65 18.17 13.98
C SER A 197 -1.27 17.67 12.58
N PHE A 198 -0.26 16.79 12.49
CA PHE A 198 0.17 16.20 11.22
C PHE A 198 -0.93 15.34 10.58
N LYS A 199 -1.58 14.46 11.38
CA LYS A 199 -2.70 13.64 10.90
C LYS A 199 -3.84 14.51 10.34
N ASN A 200 -4.22 15.56 11.07
CA ASN A 200 -5.28 16.48 10.64
C ASN A 200 -4.88 17.25 9.37
N LYS A 201 -3.63 17.68 9.23
CA LYS A 201 -3.14 18.36 8.02
C LYS A 201 -3.27 17.45 6.78
N ILE A 202 -2.84 16.19 6.88
CA ILE A 202 -3.00 15.21 5.78
C ILE A 202 -4.47 14.98 5.43
N LEU A 203 -5.31 14.73 6.43
CA LEU A 203 -6.73 14.45 6.21
C LEU A 203 -7.51 15.67 5.69
N SER A 204 -7.10 16.89 6.01
CA SER A 204 -7.71 18.10 5.44
C SER A 204 -7.30 18.31 3.98
N GLN A 205 -6.08 17.97 3.60
CA GLN A 205 -5.59 18.08 2.23
C GLN A 205 -6.08 16.95 1.32
N TYR A 206 -6.17 15.74 1.88
CA TYR A 206 -6.62 14.53 1.19
C TYR A 206 -7.74 13.85 2.01
N PRO A 207 -8.96 14.38 1.97
CA PRO A 207 -10.07 13.87 2.78
C PRO A 207 -10.44 12.43 2.40
N ARG A 208 -11.05 11.71 3.33
CA ARG A 208 -11.35 10.28 3.14
C ARG A 208 -12.47 10.02 2.12
N VAL A 209 -13.46 10.87 2.03
CA VAL A 209 -14.54 10.80 1.01
C VAL A 209 -15.17 9.40 0.94
N HIS A 210 -15.64 8.86 2.07
CA HIS A 210 -16.20 7.50 2.21
C HIS A 210 -15.22 6.35 1.86
N PHE A 211 -13.92 6.59 2.04
CA PHE A 211 -12.88 5.61 1.72
C PHE A 211 -13.09 4.25 2.38
N ASN A 212 -13.48 4.19 3.68
CA ASN A 212 -13.66 2.92 4.37
C ASN A 212 -14.73 2.06 3.69
N SER A 213 -15.85 2.65 3.32
CA SER A 213 -16.95 1.92 2.67
C SER A 213 -16.59 1.49 1.25
N GLU A 214 -15.92 2.34 0.50
CA GLU A 214 -15.48 2.03 -0.86
C GLU A 214 -14.39 0.95 -0.89
N MET A 215 -13.36 1.07 -0.06
CA MET A 215 -12.29 0.06 0.02
C MET A 215 -12.85 -1.31 0.40
N ARG A 216 -13.76 -1.39 1.36
CA ARG A 216 -14.43 -2.66 1.73
C ARG A 216 -15.21 -3.27 0.57
N LYS A 217 -15.89 -2.44 -0.23
CA LYS A 217 -16.60 -2.88 -1.44
C LYS A 217 -15.63 -3.45 -2.47
N LEU A 218 -14.54 -2.73 -2.77
CA LEU A 218 -13.52 -3.16 -3.73
C LEU A 218 -12.84 -4.47 -3.29
N ILE A 219 -12.44 -4.58 -2.02
CA ILE A 219 -11.86 -5.80 -1.44
C ILE A 219 -12.85 -6.99 -1.55
N SER A 220 -14.14 -6.77 -1.31
CA SER A 220 -15.16 -7.81 -1.44
C SER A 220 -15.35 -8.27 -2.88
N ILE A 221 -15.33 -7.35 -3.84
CA ILE A 221 -15.41 -7.65 -5.28
C ILE A 221 -14.18 -8.46 -5.71
N GLU A 222 -12.98 -8.01 -5.34
CA GLU A 222 -11.74 -8.69 -5.67
C GLU A 222 -11.66 -10.08 -5.05
N ALA A 223 -12.08 -10.25 -3.79
CA ALA A 223 -12.11 -11.54 -3.12
C ALA A 223 -13.04 -12.56 -3.81
N LYS A 224 -14.16 -12.10 -4.37
CA LYS A 224 -15.08 -12.94 -5.16
C LYS A 224 -14.51 -13.28 -6.54
N ARG A 225 -13.86 -12.32 -7.21
CA ARG A 225 -13.24 -12.50 -8.50
C ARG A 225 -12.06 -13.49 -8.42
N ASN A 226 -11.22 -13.31 -7.40
CA ASN A 226 -9.98 -14.04 -7.19
C ASN A 226 -9.96 -14.80 -5.85
N PRO A 227 -10.75 -15.89 -5.68
CA PRO A 227 -10.94 -16.54 -4.37
C PRO A 227 -9.71 -17.26 -3.82
N GLN A 228 -8.67 -17.40 -4.62
CA GLN A 228 -7.38 -17.96 -4.20
C GLN A 228 -6.31 -16.89 -3.97
N SER A 229 -6.66 -15.60 -4.10
CA SER A 229 -5.73 -14.48 -3.88
C SER A 229 -5.43 -14.24 -2.41
N ARG A 230 -4.38 -13.45 -2.16
CA ARG A 230 -4.08 -12.93 -0.81
C ARG A 230 -5.22 -12.03 -0.31
N THR A 231 -5.83 -11.24 -1.19
CA THR A 231 -6.95 -10.38 -0.87
C THR A 231 -8.15 -11.19 -0.36
N ALA A 232 -8.48 -12.30 -1.02
CA ALA A 232 -9.55 -13.20 -0.57
C ALA A 232 -9.25 -13.81 0.81
N LEU A 233 -7.99 -14.21 1.05
CA LEU A 233 -7.56 -14.69 2.36
C LEU A 233 -7.70 -13.59 3.43
N MET A 234 -7.19 -12.39 3.18
CA MET A 234 -7.28 -11.27 4.11
C MET A 234 -8.73 -10.84 4.37
N HIS A 235 -9.59 -10.84 3.35
CA HIS A 235 -11.01 -10.59 3.49
C HIS A 235 -11.67 -11.63 4.45
N THR A 236 -11.36 -12.91 4.26
CA THR A 236 -11.84 -14.00 5.15
C THR A 236 -11.32 -13.85 6.57
N LEU A 237 -10.11 -13.32 6.76
CA LEU A 237 -9.49 -13.09 8.07
C LEU A 237 -9.94 -11.78 8.74
N GLY A 238 -10.92 -11.06 8.18
CA GLY A 238 -11.53 -9.91 8.82
C GLY A 238 -10.98 -8.54 8.42
N LEU A 239 -10.25 -8.43 7.30
CA LEU A 239 -9.74 -7.15 6.79
C LEU A 239 -10.85 -6.09 6.68
N SER A 240 -12.03 -6.46 6.19
CA SER A 240 -13.18 -5.55 6.10
C SER A 240 -13.62 -4.99 7.46
N SER A 241 -13.55 -5.79 8.51
CA SER A 241 -13.84 -5.33 9.88
C SER A 241 -12.75 -4.40 10.41
N MET A 242 -11.48 -4.70 10.12
CA MET A 242 -10.36 -3.82 10.50
C MET A 242 -10.47 -2.45 9.82
N ILE A 243 -10.85 -2.40 8.54
CA ILE A 243 -11.10 -1.15 7.81
C ILE A 243 -12.24 -0.36 8.48
N GLN A 244 -13.33 -1.03 8.84
CA GLN A 244 -14.48 -0.42 9.53
C GLN A 244 -14.09 0.19 10.89
N MET A 245 -13.18 -0.47 11.62
CA MET A 245 -12.72 -0.05 12.94
C MET A 245 -11.59 0.99 12.90
N ASN A 246 -11.15 1.41 11.72
CA ASN A 246 -10.15 2.47 11.58
C ASN A 246 -10.57 3.70 12.39
N ILE A 247 -9.60 4.33 13.07
CA ILE A 247 -9.86 5.54 13.87
C ILE A 247 -10.25 6.74 12.98
N PHE A 248 -9.80 6.74 11.73
CA PHE A 248 -10.23 7.72 10.75
C PHE A 248 -11.61 7.34 10.21
N LYS A 249 -12.58 8.21 10.46
CA LYS A 249 -13.94 8.00 9.96
C LYS A 249 -14.10 8.53 8.53
N ASP A 250 -15.09 8.00 7.83
CA ASP A 250 -15.51 8.47 6.51
C ASP A 250 -16.13 9.88 6.57
#